data_cd56270a7c4e9a26c77be36dfa4a710f
#
_entry.id   cd56270a7c4e9a26c77be36dfa4a710f
#
_cell.length_a   1.000
_cell.length_b   1.000
_cell.length_c   1.000
_cell.angle_alpha   90.00
_cell.angle_beta   90.00
_cell.angle_gamma   90.00
#
_symmetry.space_group_name_H-M   'P 1'
#
loop_
_entity.id
_entity.type
_entity.pdbx_description
1 polymer ?
#
loop_
_entity_poly.entity_id
_entity_poly.type
_entity_poly.pdbx_seq_one_letter_code
_entity_poly.pdbx_strand_id
1 'polypeptide(L)'
;MNSIDAGGFATAWHGSGELDRRQLSPTPRSNRGYKSTNIRAYRIIVVAGASPGGAVVIRFGPSGIPLSCKGRTLRDGIEDIHNLGLTAMEVQLVRVNLNERYAGDEDLGRTLREIPGELVVQIGRKEDRKEVLVSSLDEKIEKGDVLYSLASGIAGDYHELEELGTLARELDIELSLHTPYYMDLADADGLSQKSVQSVIWGGMLAAAMGAPIVVTHLGMFGELEPKEAMNRIAKNLRAIRDAYKKGKIKSRLGIEASGRQEVVGSLDEILTLVKNAKGILPVLNFAHVHARGFGLFKRPEDFDDVLSKVEKASDGGHIHAHFSGVEHADGNELRYTPIKKGDLRFEPLAECLLDDDYDLTIVSSSPLLEHDAMYMKVILERVLAKRLVRPTKPEKPEKEEKEKEKGARRR
;
A
#
# COMPACT_ATOMS: atom_id res chain seq x y z
N MET A 1 13.56 -30.52 23.99
CA MET A 1 14.44 -31.26 23.06
C MET A 1 13.58 -31.70 21.90
N ASN A 2 13.56 -30.92 20.86
CA ASN A 2 13.41 -31.29 19.45
C ASN A 2 13.41 -29.98 18.68
N SER A 3 14.52 -29.75 18.01
CA SER A 3 14.75 -28.64 17.08
C SER A 3 13.87 -28.83 15.85
N ILE A 4 13.06 -27.84 15.51
CA ILE A 4 12.43 -27.75 14.21
C ILE A 4 13.25 -26.76 13.38
N ASP A 5 13.91 -27.31 12.36
CA ASP A 5 14.70 -26.64 11.35
C ASP A 5 13.87 -25.60 10.61
N ALA A 6 14.29 -24.34 10.68
CA ALA A 6 13.90 -23.30 9.76
C ALA A 6 14.83 -23.37 8.53
N GLY A 7 14.52 -24.27 7.61
CA GLY A 7 15.23 -24.46 6.36
C GLY A 7 14.48 -23.91 5.16
N GLY A 8 15.13 -22.98 4.48
CA GLY A 8 15.04 -22.85 3.04
C GLY A 8 14.17 -21.72 2.49
N PHE A 9 14.79 -20.60 2.15
CA PHE A 9 14.69 -19.92 0.84
C PHE A 9 15.77 -18.82 0.77
N ALA A 10 17.02 -19.24 0.56
CA ALA A 10 18.06 -18.37 0.04
C ALA A 10 18.82 -19.19 -1.01
N THR A 11 18.39 -19.15 -2.26
CA THR A 11 19.21 -19.61 -3.38
C THR A 11 20.12 -18.48 -3.82
N ALA A 12 21.36 -18.55 -3.34
CA ALA A 12 22.48 -17.81 -3.87
C ALA A 12 22.86 -18.36 -5.26
N TRP A 13 22.90 -17.49 -6.26
CA TRP A 13 23.61 -17.76 -7.51
C TRP A 13 25.02 -17.20 -7.39
N HIS A 14 26.01 -18.06 -7.14
CA HIS A 14 27.41 -17.83 -7.46
C HIS A 14 27.70 -18.50 -8.81
N GLY A 15 27.98 -17.69 -9.81
CA GLY A 15 28.55 -18.10 -11.07
C GLY A 15 29.70 -17.16 -11.41
N SER A 16 30.93 -17.54 -11.01
CA SER A 16 32.18 -16.94 -11.48
C SER A 16 32.44 -17.41 -12.89
N GLY A 17 32.49 -16.46 -13.82
CA GLY A 17 32.97 -16.67 -15.19
C GLY A 17 33.69 -15.42 -15.66
N GLU A 18 35.02 -15.43 -15.52
CA GLU A 18 35.90 -14.49 -16.21
C GLU A 18 35.76 -14.67 -17.72
N LEU A 19 35.48 -13.57 -18.42
CA LEU A 19 35.63 -13.47 -19.87
C LEU A 19 36.36 -12.20 -20.25
N ASP A 20 37.50 -12.49 -20.80
CA ASP A 20 38.54 -11.77 -21.52
C ASP A 20 38.14 -10.43 -22.18
N ARG A 21 38.87 -9.37 -21.82
CA ARG A 21 38.84 -8.05 -22.47
C ARG A 21 39.68 -8.10 -23.72
N ARG A 22 39.07 -8.04 -24.90
CA ARG A 22 39.76 -7.55 -26.12
C ARG A 22 38.90 -6.51 -26.82
N GLN A 23 39.51 -5.37 -26.93
CA GLN A 23 39.27 -4.17 -27.72
C GLN A 23 38.42 -4.36 -28.99
N LEU A 24 37.39 -3.52 -29.17
CA LEU A 24 36.95 -3.03 -30.47
C LEU A 24 36.51 -1.57 -30.33
N SER A 25 37.17 -0.73 -31.14
CA SER A 25 36.97 0.71 -31.28
C SER A 25 35.62 1.07 -31.90
N PRO A 26 35.04 2.24 -31.62
CA PRO A 26 33.72 2.64 -32.14
C PRO A 26 33.86 3.35 -33.49
N THR A 27 33.13 2.91 -34.51
CA THR A 27 32.80 3.69 -35.70
C THR A 27 31.47 4.44 -35.48
N PRO A 28 31.36 5.71 -35.95
CA PRO A 28 30.16 6.49 -35.74
C PRO A 28 29.11 6.14 -36.78
N ARG A 29 27.90 5.72 -36.36
CA ARG A 29 26.71 5.63 -37.21
C ARG A 29 25.70 6.68 -36.85
N SER A 30 25.49 7.53 -37.83
CA SER A 30 24.40 8.48 -38.12
C SER A 30 23.21 8.55 -37.18
N ASN A 31 23.05 9.72 -36.65
CA ASN A 31 21.87 10.35 -36.08
C ASN A 31 20.63 10.19 -36.98
N ARG A 32 19.71 9.28 -36.65
CA ARG A 32 18.32 9.40 -37.09
C ARG A 32 17.51 9.77 -35.87
N GLY A 33 17.03 11.02 -35.88
CA GLY A 33 16.19 11.58 -34.84
C GLY A 33 14.95 10.71 -34.59
N TYR A 34 14.89 10.09 -33.43
CA TYR A 34 13.62 9.66 -32.85
C TYR A 34 12.90 10.91 -32.39
N LYS A 35 11.84 11.27 -33.11
CA LYS A 35 10.85 12.23 -32.62
C LYS A 35 10.29 11.65 -31.33
N SER A 36 10.56 12.31 -30.23
CA SER A 36 9.87 12.13 -28.96
C SER A 36 8.38 12.30 -29.22
N THR A 37 7.66 11.22 -29.35
CA THR A 37 6.21 11.21 -29.27
C THR A 37 5.91 11.44 -27.79
N ASN A 38 5.44 12.64 -27.46
CA ASN A 38 4.84 12.97 -26.16
C ASN A 38 3.72 11.95 -25.87
N ILE A 39 4.04 10.89 -25.14
CA ILE A 39 3.05 10.03 -24.51
C ILE A 39 2.56 10.83 -23.31
N ARG A 40 1.51 11.64 -23.53
CA ARG A 40 0.73 12.20 -22.42
C ARG A 40 0.28 11.01 -21.58
N ALA A 41 0.72 10.96 -20.32
CA ALA A 41 0.15 10.08 -19.33
C ALA A 41 -1.35 10.37 -19.26
N TYR A 42 -2.16 9.48 -19.84
CA TYR A 42 -3.59 9.58 -19.70
C TYR A 42 -3.92 9.22 -18.25
N ARG A 43 -4.25 10.23 -17.44
CA ARG A 43 -5.06 10.00 -16.24
C ARG A 43 -6.29 9.23 -16.70
N ILE A 44 -6.53 8.04 -16.19
CA ILE A 44 -7.87 7.47 -16.27
C ILE A 44 -8.69 8.22 -15.22
N ILE A 45 -9.09 9.44 -15.58
CA ILE A 45 -10.19 10.10 -14.91
C ILE A 45 -11.41 9.45 -15.52
N VAL A 46 -11.96 8.44 -14.88
CA VAL A 46 -13.28 7.91 -15.23
C VAL A 46 -14.26 9.01 -14.84
N VAL A 47 -14.62 9.85 -15.78
CA VAL A 47 -15.78 10.73 -15.63
C VAL A 47 -17.01 9.84 -15.82
N ALA A 48 -17.38 9.09 -14.79
CA ALA A 48 -18.73 8.58 -14.66
C ALA A 48 -19.65 9.78 -14.42
N GLY A 49 -20.81 9.80 -15.07
CA GLY A 49 -21.74 10.93 -15.24
C GLY A 49 -21.83 11.86 -14.03
N ALA A 50 -21.87 13.16 -14.33
CA ALA A 50 -21.80 14.29 -13.41
C ALA A 50 -22.61 14.12 -12.11
N SER A 51 -21.98 13.47 -11.13
CA SER A 51 -22.36 13.61 -9.71
C SER A 51 -21.70 14.88 -9.16
N PRO A 52 -22.32 15.60 -8.21
CA PRO A 52 -21.78 16.84 -7.64
C PRO A 52 -20.51 16.69 -6.79
N GLY A 53 -19.92 15.50 -6.72
CA GLY A 53 -18.66 15.22 -6.01
C GLY A 53 -17.54 14.93 -7.01
N GLY A 54 -16.43 15.57 -6.91
CA GLY A 54 -15.24 15.60 -7.77
C GLY A 54 -14.94 14.39 -8.67
N ALA A 55 -13.92 14.49 -9.52
CA ALA A 55 -13.51 13.40 -10.40
C ALA A 55 -12.98 12.20 -9.58
N VAL A 56 -13.52 11.02 -9.83
CA VAL A 56 -13.03 9.75 -9.27
C VAL A 56 -11.64 9.45 -9.83
N VAL A 57 -10.71 9.09 -8.97
CA VAL A 57 -9.33 8.78 -9.35
C VAL A 57 -9.02 7.33 -9.01
N ILE A 58 -8.66 6.53 -10.02
CA ILE A 58 -8.15 5.18 -9.82
C ILE A 58 -6.65 5.19 -10.14
N ARG A 59 -5.82 4.82 -9.17
CA ARG A 59 -4.37 4.73 -9.28
C ARG A 59 -3.92 3.28 -9.28
N PHE A 60 -2.86 3.00 -10.05
CA PHE A 60 -2.23 1.69 -10.10
C PHE A 60 -0.73 1.82 -9.87
N GLY A 61 -0.16 0.87 -9.12
CA GLY A 61 1.27 0.79 -8.90
C GLY A 61 1.71 -0.55 -8.28
N PRO A 62 3.02 -0.82 -8.22
CA PRO A 62 3.56 -2.02 -7.60
C PRO A 62 3.79 -1.85 -6.09
N SER A 63 3.87 -2.97 -5.39
CA SER A 63 4.34 -3.10 -4.01
C SER A 63 5.87 -3.24 -4.01
N GLY A 64 6.56 -2.13 -4.16
CA GLY A 64 8.03 -2.05 -4.17
C GLY A 64 8.61 -1.47 -5.45
N ILE A 65 9.95 -1.46 -5.51
CA ILE A 65 10.70 -1.01 -6.68
C ILE A 65 10.44 -1.97 -7.85
N PRO A 66 10.08 -1.46 -9.06
CA PRO A 66 9.81 -2.29 -10.22
C PRO A 66 10.93 -3.30 -10.53
N LEU A 67 10.58 -4.48 -11.01
CA LEU A 67 11.53 -5.50 -11.45
C LEU A 67 12.37 -5.02 -12.65
N SER A 68 11.77 -4.18 -13.50
CA SER A 68 12.43 -3.56 -14.67
C SER A 68 13.47 -2.52 -14.28
N CYS A 69 13.39 -1.95 -13.07
CA CYS A 69 14.26 -0.89 -12.57
C CYS A 69 15.70 -1.39 -12.38
N LYS A 70 16.65 -0.81 -13.12
CA LYS A 70 18.05 -1.23 -13.11
C LYS A 70 18.85 -0.69 -11.92
N GLY A 71 18.61 0.56 -11.53
CA GLY A 71 19.33 1.25 -10.46
C GLY A 71 18.94 0.74 -9.07
N ARG A 72 17.71 0.24 -8.91
CA ARG A 72 17.19 -0.34 -7.67
C ARG A 72 17.18 0.61 -6.47
N THR A 73 17.28 1.91 -6.71
CA THR A 73 17.04 2.95 -5.70
C THR A 73 15.55 3.35 -5.70
N LEU A 74 15.10 4.00 -4.64
CA LEU A 74 13.73 4.51 -4.59
C LEU A 74 13.50 5.58 -5.67
N ARG A 75 14.50 6.44 -5.93
CA ARG A 75 14.48 7.44 -7.02
C ARG A 75 14.26 6.78 -8.38
N ASP A 76 15.12 5.80 -8.72
CA ASP A 76 15.00 5.06 -9.98
C ASP A 76 13.62 4.39 -10.11
N GLY A 77 13.09 3.86 -8.99
CA GLY A 77 11.77 3.24 -8.96
C GLY A 77 10.66 4.23 -9.27
N ILE A 78 10.68 5.42 -8.67
CA ILE A 78 9.70 6.50 -8.92
C ILE A 78 9.74 6.93 -10.40
N GLU A 79 10.93 7.14 -10.95
CA GLU A 79 11.11 7.52 -12.37
C GLU A 79 10.62 6.42 -13.31
N ASP A 80 10.89 5.15 -12.98
CA ASP A 80 10.45 4.00 -13.79
C ASP A 80 8.92 3.84 -13.78
N ILE A 81 8.28 4.01 -12.61
CA ILE A 81 6.81 4.02 -12.46
C ILE A 81 6.18 5.09 -13.37
N HIS A 82 6.74 6.30 -13.41
CA HIS A 82 6.28 7.36 -14.31
C HIS A 82 6.42 6.94 -15.78
N ASN A 83 7.58 6.40 -16.16
CA ASN A 83 7.84 5.95 -17.53
C ASN A 83 6.91 4.82 -17.98
N LEU A 84 6.48 3.96 -17.05
CA LEU A 84 5.50 2.89 -17.29
C LEU A 84 4.05 3.40 -17.35
N GLY A 85 3.82 4.70 -17.07
CA GLY A 85 2.49 5.31 -17.05
C GLY A 85 1.63 4.83 -15.88
N LEU A 86 2.25 4.38 -14.79
CA LEU A 86 1.61 4.08 -13.51
C LEU A 86 1.62 5.33 -12.62
N THR A 87 0.75 5.37 -11.61
CA THR A 87 0.49 6.57 -10.80
C THR A 87 0.51 6.32 -9.30
N ALA A 88 0.96 5.14 -8.86
CA ALA A 88 1.16 4.82 -7.46
C ALA A 88 2.40 3.95 -7.27
N MET A 89 2.97 3.95 -6.07
CA MET A 89 4.04 3.05 -5.66
C MET A 89 4.00 2.87 -4.14
N GLU A 90 4.05 1.62 -3.68
CA GLU A 90 4.18 1.33 -2.27
C GLU A 90 5.64 1.08 -1.90
N VAL A 91 6.17 1.89 -1.00
CA VAL A 91 7.53 1.74 -0.47
C VAL A 91 7.54 0.66 0.60
N GLN A 92 8.40 -0.34 0.45
CA GLN A 92 8.49 -1.47 1.38
C GLN A 92 9.57 -1.22 2.45
N LEU A 93 9.16 -1.06 3.71
CA LEU A 93 10.07 -1.05 4.84
C LEU A 93 10.34 -2.50 5.27
N VAL A 94 11.23 -3.19 4.54
CA VAL A 94 11.47 -4.62 4.72
C VAL A 94 12.16 -4.96 6.04
N ARG A 95 13.05 -4.05 6.50
CA ARG A 95 13.89 -4.25 7.69
C ARG A 95 13.92 -3.01 8.55
N VAL A 96 13.92 -3.20 9.86
CA VAL A 96 14.00 -2.15 10.87
C VAL A 96 15.22 -2.39 11.79
N ASN A 97 16.39 -2.48 11.16
CA ASN A 97 17.64 -2.57 11.92
C ASN A 97 18.03 -1.18 12.41
N LEU A 98 18.32 -1.06 13.70
CA LEU A 98 18.76 0.17 14.31
C LEU A 98 20.28 0.15 14.50
N ASN A 99 20.90 1.26 14.15
CA ASN A 99 22.22 1.63 14.61
C ASN A 99 22.06 2.63 15.77
N GLU A 100 22.94 2.54 16.76
CA GLU A 100 22.95 3.47 17.89
C GLU A 100 24.28 4.19 17.99
N ARG A 101 24.24 5.48 18.33
CA ARG A 101 25.41 6.28 18.68
C ARG A 101 25.05 7.39 19.67
N TYR A 102 26.01 7.85 20.44
CA TYR A 102 25.83 9.07 21.22
C TYR A 102 25.78 10.30 20.32
N ALA A 103 25.01 11.30 20.75
CA ALA A 103 25.00 12.60 20.09
C ALA A 103 26.38 13.27 20.22
N GLY A 104 26.96 13.68 19.07
CA GLY A 104 28.15 14.49 19.02
C GLY A 104 27.87 15.99 19.20
N ASP A 105 28.90 16.79 19.37
CA ASP A 105 28.76 18.25 19.51
C ASP A 105 28.09 18.89 18.26
N GLU A 106 28.29 18.29 17.07
CA GLU A 106 27.70 18.70 15.80
C GLU A 106 26.19 18.42 15.70
N ASP A 107 25.66 17.51 16.52
CA ASP A 107 24.24 17.16 16.53
C ASP A 107 23.42 18.08 17.46
N LEU A 108 24.08 18.70 18.42
CA LEU A 108 23.40 19.45 19.50
C LEU A 108 22.55 20.60 18.96
N GLY A 109 21.30 20.65 19.41
CA GLY A 109 20.32 21.66 19.03
C GLY A 109 19.67 21.42 17.66
N ARG A 110 20.16 20.47 16.84
CA ARG A 110 19.48 20.03 15.62
C ARG A 110 18.28 19.16 15.99
N THR A 111 17.35 19.07 15.07
CA THR A 111 16.24 18.12 15.14
C THR A 111 16.61 16.80 14.46
N LEU A 112 15.83 15.73 14.68
CA LEU A 112 16.06 14.44 14.00
C LEU A 112 16.07 14.58 12.48
N ARG A 113 15.25 15.47 11.95
CA ARG A 113 15.13 15.76 10.51
C ARG A 113 16.41 16.36 9.92
N GLU A 114 17.19 17.09 10.73
CA GLU A 114 18.36 17.85 10.28
C GLU A 114 19.68 17.08 10.36
N ILE A 115 19.66 15.81 10.79
CA ILE A 115 20.86 14.98 10.86
C ILE A 115 21.21 14.46 9.45
N PRO A 116 22.36 14.85 8.89
CA PRO A 116 22.74 14.44 7.55
C PRO A 116 23.26 13.00 7.52
N GLY A 117 22.88 12.26 6.47
CA GLY A 117 23.36 10.90 6.19
C GLY A 117 22.83 9.83 7.13
N GLU A 118 21.86 10.16 8.01
CA GLU A 118 21.23 9.21 8.92
C GLU A 118 19.72 9.41 9.03
N LEU A 119 18.97 8.32 8.98
CA LEU A 119 17.54 8.31 9.29
C LEU A 119 17.33 8.09 10.79
N VAL A 120 17.56 9.13 11.60
CA VAL A 120 17.34 9.06 13.04
C VAL A 120 15.84 9.04 13.35
N VAL A 121 15.37 7.95 13.93
CA VAL A 121 13.93 7.72 14.18
C VAL A 121 13.57 7.82 15.66
N GLN A 122 14.58 7.82 16.55
CA GLN A 122 14.35 7.85 17.98
C GLN A 122 15.56 8.40 18.71
N ILE A 123 15.30 9.08 19.82
CA ILE A 123 16.29 9.53 20.80
C ILE A 123 16.05 8.77 22.10
N GLY A 124 17.12 8.22 22.69
CA GLY A 124 17.15 7.79 24.08
C GLY A 124 17.71 8.90 24.95
N ARG A 125 16.89 9.44 25.84
CA ARG A 125 17.25 10.53 26.76
C ARG A 125 17.14 10.07 28.21
N LYS A 126 18.09 10.45 29.04
CA LYS A 126 18.02 10.16 30.48
C LYS A 126 17.30 11.29 31.20
N GLU A 127 16.09 11.00 31.70
CA GLU A 127 15.30 11.90 32.55
C GLU A 127 15.11 11.23 33.93
N ASP A 128 15.46 11.90 35.00
CA ASP A 128 15.29 11.39 36.38
C ASP A 128 15.80 9.95 36.60
N ARG A 129 16.94 9.58 36.02
CA ARG A 129 17.56 8.23 36.01
C ARG A 129 16.79 7.19 35.26
N LYS A 130 15.78 7.54 34.47
CA LYS A 130 15.07 6.65 33.56
C LYS A 130 15.43 7.01 32.13
N GLU A 131 15.48 6.00 31.28
CA GLU A 131 15.59 6.22 29.85
C GLU A 131 14.20 6.51 29.29
N VAL A 132 14.06 7.64 28.62
CA VAL A 132 12.85 8.03 27.90
C VAL A 132 13.15 7.98 26.41
N LEU A 133 12.32 7.26 25.66
CA LEU A 133 12.43 7.13 24.21
C LEU A 133 11.52 8.15 23.54
N VAL A 134 12.08 9.01 22.68
CA VAL A 134 11.33 10.05 21.98
C VAL A 134 11.43 9.84 20.48
N SER A 135 10.29 9.71 19.80
CA SER A 135 10.18 9.58 18.34
C SER A 135 9.38 10.75 17.80
N SER A 136 10.07 11.83 17.45
CA SER A 136 9.48 13.05 16.88
C SER A 136 10.50 13.74 15.99
N LEU A 137 10.12 14.06 14.75
CA LEU A 137 11.01 14.72 13.77
C LEU A 137 11.48 16.12 14.22
N ASP A 138 10.67 16.80 15.03
CA ASP A 138 10.94 18.16 15.50
C ASP A 138 11.65 18.18 16.88
N GLU A 139 11.96 16.98 17.46
CA GLU A 139 12.66 16.90 18.74
C GLU A 139 14.10 17.36 18.60
N LYS A 140 14.54 18.21 19.52
CA LYS A 140 15.91 18.72 19.54
C LYS A 140 16.83 17.77 20.31
N ILE A 141 17.98 17.54 19.74
CA ILE A 141 19.02 16.68 20.30
C ILE A 141 19.76 17.46 21.41
N GLU A 142 19.93 16.81 22.56
CA GLU A 142 20.59 17.33 23.73
C GLU A 142 21.86 16.55 24.06
N LYS A 143 22.70 17.12 24.87
CA LYS A 143 23.96 16.47 25.30
C LYS A 143 23.66 15.22 26.13
N GLY A 144 24.24 14.11 25.71
CA GLY A 144 24.06 12.80 26.35
C GLY A 144 22.92 11.98 25.80
N ASP A 145 22.20 12.47 24.77
CA ASP A 145 21.23 11.70 24.04
C ASP A 145 21.91 10.55 23.27
N VAL A 146 21.19 9.44 23.12
CA VAL A 146 21.55 8.33 22.23
C VAL A 146 20.64 8.41 21.01
N LEU A 147 21.23 8.46 19.83
CA LEU A 147 20.50 8.51 18.57
C LEU A 147 20.35 7.10 18.00
N TYR A 148 19.11 6.75 17.65
CA TYR A 148 18.78 5.51 16.99
C TYR A 148 18.42 5.78 15.53
N SER A 149 19.25 5.31 14.60
CA SER A 149 19.03 5.48 13.15
C SER A 149 18.68 4.18 12.45
N LEU A 150 17.77 4.26 11.45
CA LEU A 150 17.35 3.13 10.64
C LEU A 150 18.33 2.87 9.49
N ALA A 151 18.86 1.65 9.43
CA ALA A 151 19.60 1.14 8.27
C ALA A 151 18.59 0.44 7.31
N SER A 152 17.71 1.23 6.68
CA SER A 152 16.60 0.69 5.88
C SER A 152 16.91 0.54 4.39
N GLY A 153 17.91 1.27 3.88
CA GLY A 153 18.22 1.34 2.44
C GLY A 153 17.17 2.09 1.60
N ILE A 154 16.17 2.76 2.24
CA ILE A 154 15.17 3.57 1.56
C ILE A 154 15.76 4.92 1.15
N ALA A 155 16.48 5.57 2.06
CA ALA A 155 17.20 6.84 1.87
C ALA A 155 18.32 6.96 2.90
N GLY A 156 19.27 7.88 2.67
CA GLY A 156 20.34 8.18 3.61
C GLY A 156 19.87 9.02 4.79
N ASP A 157 18.99 9.99 4.57
CA ASP A 157 18.46 10.90 5.58
C ASP A 157 17.06 11.44 5.21
N TYR A 158 16.52 12.31 6.05
CA TYR A 158 15.19 12.91 5.84
C TYR A 158 15.16 13.91 4.68
N HIS A 159 16.27 14.56 4.36
CA HIS A 159 16.34 15.47 3.24
C HIS A 159 16.16 14.71 1.91
N GLU A 160 16.83 13.57 1.76
CA GLU A 160 16.63 12.69 0.61
C GLU A 160 15.18 12.18 0.52
N LEU A 161 14.56 11.80 1.65
CA LEU A 161 13.15 11.39 1.66
C LEU A 161 12.20 12.51 1.18
N GLU A 162 12.44 13.75 1.60
CA GLU A 162 11.65 14.92 1.18
C GLU A 162 11.83 15.22 -0.32
N GLU A 163 13.06 15.09 -0.84
CA GLU A 163 13.33 15.20 -2.28
C GLU A 163 12.60 14.11 -3.08
N LEU A 164 12.64 12.85 -2.61
CA LEU A 164 11.93 11.73 -3.24
C LEU A 164 10.41 11.95 -3.25
N GLY A 165 9.86 12.44 -2.14
CA GLY A 165 8.46 12.79 -2.06
C GLY A 165 8.08 13.96 -2.98
N THR A 166 8.98 14.92 -3.18
CA THR A 166 8.80 16.03 -4.13
C THR A 166 8.80 15.53 -5.57
N LEU A 167 9.77 14.69 -5.93
CA LEU A 167 9.84 14.05 -7.24
C LEU A 167 8.57 13.25 -7.56
N ALA A 168 8.10 12.44 -6.59
CA ALA A 168 6.88 11.65 -6.78
C ALA A 168 5.66 12.54 -7.08
N ARG A 169 5.50 13.66 -6.34
CA ARG A 169 4.42 14.62 -6.58
C ARG A 169 4.52 15.30 -7.94
N GLU A 170 5.71 15.70 -8.36
CA GLU A 170 5.96 16.32 -9.67
C GLU A 170 5.63 15.37 -10.82
N LEU A 171 5.84 14.07 -10.62
CA LEU A 171 5.53 13.01 -11.57
C LEU A 171 4.09 12.44 -11.44
N ASP A 172 3.24 13.02 -10.58
CA ASP A 172 1.87 12.55 -10.26
C ASP A 172 1.84 11.09 -9.77
N ILE A 173 2.79 10.70 -8.92
CA ILE A 173 2.86 9.39 -8.29
C ILE A 173 2.49 9.51 -6.82
N GLU A 174 1.47 8.77 -6.39
CA GLU A 174 1.11 8.63 -4.99
C GLU A 174 1.99 7.55 -4.34
N LEU A 175 2.73 7.94 -3.29
CA LEU A 175 3.50 7.01 -2.49
C LEU A 175 2.66 6.51 -1.31
N SER A 176 2.81 5.24 -0.96
CA SER A 176 2.42 4.66 0.32
C SER A 176 3.62 3.98 0.96
N LEU A 177 3.54 3.66 2.24
CA LEU A 177 4.60 2.90 2.91
C LEU A 177 4.00 1.68 3.59
N HIS A 178 4.60 0.50 3.35
CA HIS A 178 4.23 -0.73 4.02
C HIS A 178 5.28 -1.11 5.06
N THR A 179 4.84 -1.38 6.30
CA THR A 179 5.72 -1.84 7.38
C THR A 179 6.16 -3.29 7.14
N PRO A 180 7.18 -3.80 7.85
CA PRO A 180 7.59 -5.19 7.69
C PRO A 180 6.44 -6.18 7.91
N TYR A 181 6.44 -7.27 7.15
CA TYR A 181 5.40 -8.31 7.21
C TYR A 181 5.29 -9.05 8.56
N TYR A 182 6.35 -9.03 9.36
CA TYR A 182 6.42 -9.71 10.65
C TYR A 182 5.90 -8.89 11.84
N MET A 183 5.16 -7.81 11.58
CA MET A 183 4.53 -7.03 12.66
C MET A 183 3.53 -7.87 13.44
N ASP A 184 3.64 -7.85 14.75
CA ASP A 184 2.69 -8.50 15.66
C ASP A 184 2.29 -7.55 16.79
N LEU A 185 1.08 -7.03 16.69
CA LEU A 185 0.50 -6.12 17.66
C LEU A 185 -0.28 -6.85 18.77
N ALA A 186 -0.42 -8.18 18.66
CA ALA A 186 -1.11 -9.01 19.65
C ALA A 186 -0.15 -9.65 20.68
N ASP A 187 1.11 -9.81 20.29
CA ASP A 187 2.11 -10.52 21.08
C ASP A 187 2.24 -10.03 22.53
N ALA A 188 2.53 -10.95 23.44
CA ALA A 188 2.69 -10.66 24.86
C ALA A 188 4.16 -10.37 25.26
N ASP A 189 5.12 -10.90 24.51
CA ASP A 189 6.52 -11.07 24.96
C ASP A 189 7.47 -9.97 24.46
N GLY A 190 6.95 -8.78 24.19
CA GLY A 190 7.75 -7.61 23.81
C GLY A 190 7.91 -7.41 22.31
N LEU A 191 7.52 -8.35 21.45
CA LEU A 191 7.48 -8.16 20.00
C LEU A 191 6.44 -7.10 19.62
N SER A 192 5.31 -7.04 20.34
CA SER A 192 4.30 -6.02 20.12
C SER A 192 4.82 -4.60 20.35
N GLN A 193 5.69 -4.39 21.35
CA GLN A 193 6.32 -3.08 21.58
C GLN A 193 7.26 -2.70 20.43
N LYS A 194 8.08 -3.65 19.96
CA LYS A 194 8.93 -3.44 18.78
C LYS A 194 8.11 -3.16 17.53
N SER A 195 7.00 -3.88 17.35
CA SER A 195 6.06 -3.66 16.24
C SER A 195 5.43 -2.27 16.31
N VAL A 196 4.98 -1.83 17.48
CA VAL A 196 4.46 -0.47 17.71
C VAL A 196 5.49 0.58 17.32
N GLN A 197 6.75 0.45 17.78
CA GLN A 197 7.82 1.39 17.43
C GLN A 197 8.10 1.39 15.93
N SER A 198 8.18 0.21 15.30
CA SER A 198 8.42 0.10 13.86
C SER A 198 7.33 0.79 13.03
N VAL A 199 6.06 0.69 13.45
CA VAL A 199 4.95 1.40 12.78
C VAL A 199 5.05 2.91 13.00
N ILE A 200 5.48 3.38 14.19
CA ILE A 200 5.69 4.81 14.46
C ILE A 200 6.82 5.34 13.55
N TRP A 201 7.93 4.65 13.45
CA TRP A 201 9.03 5.03 12.56
C TRP A 201 8.60 5.03 11.09
N GLY A 202 7.83 4.00 10.67
CA GLY A 202 7.22 4.00 9.33
C GLY A 202 6.39 5.26 9.06
N GLY A 203 5.63 5.72 10.07
CA GLY A 203 4.89 6.98 10.01
C GLY A 203 5.77 8.21 9.84
N MET A 204 6.92 8.27 10.51
CA MET A 204 7.88 9.38 10.36
C MET A 204 8.47 9.41 8.94
N LEU A 205 8.88 8.25 8.40
CA LEU A 205 9.38 8.14 7.03
C LEU A 205 8.31 8.50 5.99
N ALA A 206 7.11 7.96 6.14
CA ALA A 206 5.98 8.22 5.26
C ALA A 206 5.62 9.72 5.24
N ALA A 207 5.61 10.37 6.41
CA ALA A 207 5.34 11.80 6.52
C ALA A 207 6.41 12.65 5.81
N ALA A 208 7.68 12.26 5.89
CA ALA A 208 8.77 12.94 5.20
C ALA A 208 8.66 12.81 3.68
N MET A 209 8.30 11.63 3.17
CA MET A 209 8.03 11.41 1.74
C MET A 209 6.70 12.03 1.26
N GLY A 210 5.85 12.50 2.18
CA GLY A 210 4.50 12.96 1.83
C GLY A 210 3.55 11.82 1.42
N ALA A 211 3.85 10.58 1.83
CA ALA A 211 2.98 9.43 1.64
C ALA A 211 1.74 9.52 2.55
N PRO A 212 0.50 9.45 2.02
CA PRO A 212 -0.72 9.66 2.79
C PRO A 212 -1.05 8.53 3.77
N ILE A 213 -0.53 7.33 3.54
CA ILE A 213 -0.86 6.14 4.33
C ILE A 213 0.36 5.29 4.66
N VAL A 214 0.34 4.72 5.88
CA VAL A 214 1.24 3.63 6.31
C VAL A 214 0.40 2.40 6.52
N VAL A 215 0.71 1.33 5.80
CA VAL A 215 0.03 0.04 5.87
C VAL A 215 0.77 -0.89 6.84
N THR A 216 0.04 -1.60 7.69
CA THR A 216 0.62 -2.58 8.62
C THR A 216 -0.25 -3.82 8.78
N HIS A 217 0.40 -4.96 9.00
CA HIS A 217 -0.24 -6.17 9.48
C HIS A 217 -0.51 -6.10 10.98
N LEU A 218 -1.41 -6.96 11.47
CA LEU A 218 -1.89 -6.93 12.86
C LEU A 218 -1.18 -7.94 13.77
N GLY A 219 -0.81 -9.10 13.25
CA GLY A 219 -0.19 -10.17 14.02
C GLY A 219 -1.05 -11.41 14.13
N MET A 220 -0.55 -12.39 14.86
CA MET A 220 -1.15 -13.71 15.00
C MET A 220 -2.08 -13.78 16.22
N PHE A 221 -3.05 -14.70 16.18
CA PHE A 221 -3.79 -15.05 17.39
C PHE A 221 -2.88 -15.76 18.41
N GLY A 222 -1.94 -16.58 17.93
CA GLY A 222 -1.08 -17.40 18.78
C GLY A 222 -1.91 -18.31 19.70
N GLU A 223 -1.59 -18.28 20.99
CA GLU A 223 -2.35 -19.00 22.03
C GLU A 223 -3.45 -18.12 22.68
N LEU A 224 -3.65 -16.90 22.18
CA LEU A 224 -4.63 -15.97 22.73
C LEU A 224 -6.04 -16.30 22.25
N GLU A 225 -7.00 -16.16 23.15
CA GLU A 225 -8.40 -16.11 22.76
C GLU A 225 -8.63 -14.94 21.79
N PRO A 226 -9.43 -15.11 20.71
CA PRO A 226 -9.63 -14.07 19.67
C PRO A 226 -10.01 -12.70 20.23
N LYS A 227 -10.86 -12.66 21.25
CA LYS A 227 -11.26 -11.42 21.91
C LYS A 227 -10.09 -10.72 22.61
N GLU A 228 -9.18 -11.48 23.21
CA GLU A 228 -8.01 -10.91 23.88
C GLU A 228 -7.01 -10.37 22.87
N ALA A 229 -6.70 -11.11 21.79
CA ALA A 229 -5.87 -10.63 20.68
C ALA A 229 -6.40 -9.32 20.11
N MET A 230 -7.69 -9.26 19.79
CA MET A 230 -8.36 -8.04 19.30
C MET A 230 -8.25 -6.85 20.27
N ASN A 231 -8.39 -7.09 21.57
CA ASN A 231 -8.25 -6.04 22.59
C ASN A 231 -6.82 -5.50 22.68
N ARG A 232 -5.81 -6.38 22.62
CA ARG A 232 -4.39 -5.98 22.63
C ARG A 232 -4.04 -5.17 21.39
N ILE A 233 -4.44 -5.66 20.22
CA ILE A 233 -4.26 -4.95 18.95
C ILE A 233 -4.93 -3.57 19.01
N ALA A 234 -6.20 -3.48 19.44
CA ALA A 234 -6.90 -2.22 19.55
C ALA A 234 -6.22 -1.22 20.51
N LYS A 235 -5.62 -1.73 21.61
CA LYS A 235 -4.81 -0.91 22.52
C LYS A 235 -3.57 -0.36 21.84
N ASN A 236 -2.82 -1.21 21.13
CA ASN A 236 -1.58 -0.84 20.45
C ASN A 236 -1.84 0.09 19.25
N LEU A 237 -2.90 -0.14 18.49
CA LEU A 237 -3.33 0.77 17.42
C LEU A 237 -3.66 2.18 17.94
N ARG A 238 -4.33 2.27 19.09
CA ARG A 238 -4.56 3.58 19.74
C ARG A 238 -3.26 4.24 20.17
N ALA A 239 -2.31 3.47 20.71
CA ALA A 239 -1.01 4.00 21.10
C ALA A 239 -0.21 4.54 19.91
N ILE A 240 -0.22 3.83 18.76
CA ILE A 240 0.41 4.28 17.51
C ILE A 240 -0.28 5.57 17.02
N ARG A 241 -1.61 5.59 16.94
CA ARG A 241 -2.36 6.79 16.54
C ARG A 241 -2.04 8.00 17.42
N ASP A 242 -1.98 7.79 18.72
CA ASP A 242 -1.70 8.89 19.68
C ASP A 242 -0.25 9.36 19.54
N ALA A 243 0.70 8.45 19.25
CA ALA A 243 2.07 8.80 18.90
C ALA A 243 2.15 9.60 17.59
N TYR A 244 1.41 9.20 16.55
CA TYR A 244 1.31 9.95 15.29
C TYR A 244 0.80 11.37 15.55
N LYS A 245 -0.26 11.50 16.36
CA LYS A 245 -0.80 12.82 16.73
C LYS A 245 0.21 13.66 17.49
N LYS A 246 0.89 13.09 18.49
CA LYS A 246 1.92 13.77 19.28
C LYS A 246 3.11 14.21 18.41
N GLY A 247 3.58 13.31 17.51
CA GLY A 247 4.67 13.56 16.58
C GLY A 247 4.28 14.39 15.35
N LYS A 248 3.03 14.87 15.26
CA LYS A 248 2.48 15.62 14.10
C LYS A 248 2.64 14.88 12.76
N ILE A 249 2.66 13.56 12.81
CA ILE A 249 2.72 12.70 11.62
C ILE A 249 1.39 12.81 10.88
N LYS A 250 1.44 13.27 9.62
CA LYS A 250 0.24 13.51 8.80
C LYS A 250 -0.26 12.27 8.07
N SER A 251 0.61 11.29 7.87
CA SER A 251 0.23 10.01 7.25
C SER A 251 -0.78 9.28 8.13
N ARG A 252 -1.79 8.66 7.49
CA ARG A 252 -2.80 7.88 8.20
C ARG A 252 -2.30 6.45 8.42
N LEU A 253 -2.68 5.83 9.51
CA LEU A 253 -2.41 4.42 9.76
C LEU A 253 -3.50 3.57 9.09
N GLY A 254 -3.08 2.65 8.23
CA GLY A 254 -3.91 1.64 7.59
C GLY A 254 -3.62 0.24 8.15
N ILE A 255 -4.65 -0.54 8.39
CA ILE A 255 -4.53 -1.94 8.82
C ILE A 255 -5.02 -2.86 7.72
N GLU A 256 -4.16 -3.78 7.30
CA GLU A 256 -4.40 -4.65 6.16
C GLU A 256 -5.10 -5.94 6.56
N ALA A 257 -6.06 -6.37 5.72
CA ALA A 257 -6.66 -7.69 5.82
C ALA A 257 -5.60 -8.79 5.62
N SER A 258 -5.77 -9.95 6.27
CA SER A 258 -4.89 -11.12 6.16
C SER A 258 -5.58 -12.29 5.49
N GLY A 259 -4.84 -13.05 4.69
CA GLY A 259 -5.31 -14.23 3.97
C GLY A 259 -5.29 -15.53 4.77
N ARG A 260 -4.81 -15.52 6.03
CA ARG A 260 -4.67 -16.72 6.87
C ARG A 260 -5.54 -16.64 8.11
N GLN A 261 -6.18 -17.75 8.45
CA GLN A 261 -7.10 -17.83 9.62
C GLN A 261 -6.38 -17.69 10.96
N GLU A 262 -5.10 -18.07 11.03
CA GLU A 262 -4.25 -17.94 12.23
C GLU A 262 -3.80 -16.51 12.53
N VAL A 263 -3.97 -15.60 11.54
CA VAL A 263 -3.61 -14.18 11.63
C VAL A 263 -4.86 -13.34 11.80
N VAL A 264 -4.82 -12.37 12.71
CA VAL A 264 -5.90 -11.39 12.86
C VAL A 264 -5.96 -10.52 11.60
N GLY A 265 -7.12 -10.44 10.96
CA GLY A 265 -7.24 -9.65 9.72
C GLY A 265 -8.33 -10.14 8.77
N SER A 266 -9.36 -10.88 9.24
CA SER A 266 -10.57 -11.02 8.43
C SER A 266 -11.19 -9.64 8.20
N LEU A 267 -12.00 -9.49 7.15
CA LEU A 267 -12.65 -8.22 6.87
C LEU A 267 -13.47 -7.70 8.07
N ASP A 268 -14.20 -8.58 8.75
CA ASP A 268 -15.03 -8.21 9.91
C ASP A 268 -14.16 -7.78 11.11
N GLU A 269 -13.00 -8.42 11.33
CA GLU A 269 -12.04 -8.03 12.36
C GLU A 269 -11.46 -6.65 12.06
N ILE A 270 -11.03 -6.39 10.82
CA ILE A 270 -10.53 -5.09 10.37
C ILE A 270 -11.58 -4.00 10.58
N LEU A 271 -12.80 -4.19 10.11
CA LEU A 271 -13.90 -3.22 10.27
C LEU A 271 -14.25 -2.97 11.73
N THR A 272 -14.18 -4.02 12.57
CA THR A 272 -14.39 -3.90 14.02
C THR A 272 -13.27 -3.07 14.67
N LEU A 273 -12.01 -3.30 14.33
CA LEU A 273 -10.87 -2.55 14.86
C LEU A 273 -10.92 -1.08 14.45
N VAL A 274 -11.22 -0.79 13.19
CA VAL A 274 -11.35 0.58 12.67
C VAL A 274 -12.46 1.34 13.41
N LYS A 275 -13.61 0.70 13.61
CA LYS A 275 -14.73 1.27 14.39
C LYS A 275 -14.32 1.61 15.83
N ASN A 276 -13.52 0.75 16.46
CA ASN A 276 -13.10 0.89 17.87
C ASN A 276 -11.88 1.82 18.05
N ALA A 277 -11.13 2.09 16.98
CA ALA A 277 -9.91 2.90 16.99
C ALA A 277 -9.99 4.00 15.91
N LYS A 278 -10.87 4.99 16.14
CA LYS A 278 -11.13 6.09 15.19
C LYS A 278 -9.84 6.72 14.65
N GLY A 279 -9.82 7.02 13.35
CA GLY A 279 -8.68 7.64 12.66
C GLY A 279 -7.71 6.64 12.04
N ILE A 280 -8.01 5.34 12.15
CA ILE A 280 -7.31 4.25 11.46
C ILE A 280 -8.14 3.85 10.23
N LEU A 281 -7.47 3.50 9.13
CA LEU A 281 -8.10 3.10 7.88
C LEU A 281 -8.11 1.58 7.71
N PRO A 282 -9.17 1.02 7.14
CA PRO A 282 -9.11 -0.33 6.60
C PRO A 282 -8.30 -0.32 5.30
N VAL A 283 -7.40 -1.28 5.13
CA VAL A 283 -6.69 -1.56 3.87
C VAL A 283 -7.16 -2.89 3.35
N LEU A 284 -7.72 -2.86 2.15
CA LEU A 284 -8.29 -4.05 1.53
C LEU A 284 -7.20 -4.80 0.76
N ASN A 285 -7.00 -6.08 1.06
CA ASN A 285 -6.24 -6.96 0.20
C ASN A 285 -7.21 -7.97 -0.43
N PHE A 286 -7.47 -7.80 -1.73
CA PHE A 286 -8.44 -8.63 -2.44
C PHE A 286 -8.06 -10.11 -2.44
N ALA A 287 -6.77 -10.44 -2.56
CA ALA A 287 -6.29 -11.81 -2.52
C ALA A 287 -6.53 -12.45 -1.14
N HIS A 288 -6.27 -11.72 -0.08
CA HIS A 288 -6.50 -12.17 1.29
C HIS A 288 -7.98 -12.40 1.59
N VAL A 289 -8.82 -11.42 1.27
CA VAL A 289 -10.26 -11.53 1.50
C VAL A 289 -10.86 -12.64 0.64
N HIS A 290 -10.39 -12.81 -0.60
CA HIS A 290 -10.81 -13.89 -1.49
C HIS A 290 -10.47 -15.27 -0.90
N ALA A 291 -9.23 -15.44 -0.43
CA ALA A 291 -8.77 -16.69 0.18
C ALA A 291 -9.56 -17.05 1.45
N ARG A 292 -9.70 -16.09 2.38
CA ARG A 292 -10.47 -16.30 3.63
C ARG A 292 -11.96 -16.52 3.38
N GLY A 293 -12.49 -15.94 2.31
CA GLY A 293 -13.87 -16.10 1.87
C GLY A 293 -14.10 -17.32 0.97
N PHE A 294 -13.17 -18.29 0.93
CA PHE A 294 -13.29 -19.52 0.13
C PHE A 294 -13.58 -19.25 -1.36
N GLY A 295 -12.89 -18.27 -1.93
CA GLY A 295 -13.12 -17.86 -3.31
C GLY A 295 -14.29 -16.89 -3.46
N LEU A 296 -14.37 -15.87 -2.60
CA LEU A 296 -15.49 -14.94 -2.50
C LEU A 296 -15.77 -14.16 -3.78
N PHE A 297 -14.74 -13.58 -4.40
CA PHE A 297 -14.90 -12.65 -5.52
C PHE A 297 -15.05 -13.37 -6.85
N LYS A 298 -16.23 -13.34 -7.44
CA LYS A 298 -16.56 -13.96 -8.75
C LYS A 298 -17.26 -13.01 -9.70
N ARG A 299 -18.09 -12.12 -9.18
CA ARG A 299 -18.94 -11.20 -9.93
C ARG A 299 -18.71 -9.76 -9.46
N PRO A 300 -19.06 -8.75 -10.26
CA PRO A 300 -18.93 -7.34 -9.87
C PRO A 300 -19.60 -7.03 -8.50
N GLU A 301 -20.77 -7.61 -8.25
CA GLU A 301 -21.54 -7.37 -7.02
C GLU A 301 -20.79 -7.87 -5.77
N ASP A 302 -19.99 -8.94 -5.89
CA ASP A 302 -19.20 -9.46 -4.77
C ASP A 302 -18.11 -8.46 -4.35
N PHE A 303 -17.57 -7.67 -5.31
CA PHE A 303 -16.61 -6.60 -5.06
C PHE A 303 -17.30 -5.37 -4.48
N ASP A 304 -18.46 -4.98 -5.00
CA ASP A 304 -19.25 -3.86 -4.49
C ASP A 304 -19.65 -4.06 -3.03
N ASP A 305 -20.13 -5.25 -2.67
CA ASP A 305 -20.48 -5.63 -1.29
C ASP A 305 -19.32 -5.41 -0.30
N VAL A 306 -18.07 -5.59 -0.73
CA VAL A 306 -16.88 -5.39 0.11
C VAL A 306 -16.42 -3.94 0.08
N LEU A 307 -16.31 -3.35 -1.12
CA LEU A 307 -15.87 -1.97 -1.30
C LEU A 307 -16.77 -0.97 -0.57
N SER A 308 -18.09 -1.13 -0.67
CA SER A 308 -19.05 -0.27 0.02
C SER A 308 -18.91 -0.31 1.55
N LYS A 309 -18.55 -1.47 2.14
CA LYS A 309 -18.28 -1.59 3.58
C LYS A 309 -16.97 -0.89 3.97
N VAL A 310 -15.94 -1.05 3.15
CA VAL A 310 -14.62 -0.42 3.36
C VAL A 310 -14.73 1.09 3.21
N GLU A 311 -15.40 1.58 2.19
CA GLU A 311 -15.65 3.01 1.96
C GLU A 311 -16.37 3.66 3.15
N LYS A 312 -17.46 3.05 3.63
CA LYS A 312 -18.17 3.51 4.83
C LYS A 312 -17.27 3.55 6.06
N ALA A 313 -16.39 2.57 6.23
CA ALA A 313 -15.44 2.54 7.33
C ALA A 313 -14.30 3.55 7.17
N SER A 314 -14.04 4.03 5.94
CA SER A 314 -13.08 5.08 5.60
C SER A 314 -13.70 6.49 5.62
N ASP A 315 -14.88 6.67 6.19
CA ASP A 315 -15.65 7.92 6.22
C ASP A 315 -15.96 8.48 4.80
N GLY A 316 -16.21 7.59 3.83
CA GLY A 316 -16.45 7.94 2.43
C GLY A 316 -15.22 8.47 1.69
N GLY A 317 -14.04 8.24 2.24
CA GLY A 317 -12.76 8.70 1.68
C GLY A 317 -12.11 7.68 0.76
N HIS A 318 -10.91 8.05 0.31
CA HIS A 318 -10.06 7.24 -0.55
C HIS A 318 -9.77 5.85 0.05
N ILE A 319 -9.87 4.81 -0.77
CA ILE A 319 -9.58 3.41 -0.41
C ILE A 319 -8.17 3.06 -0.89
N HIS A 320 -7.35 2.53 0.01
CA HIS A 320 -6.09 1.89 -0.34
C HIS A 320 -6.27 0.39 -0.39
N ALA A 321 -5.85 -0.25 -1.49
CA ALA A 321 -6.07 -1.68 -1.68
C ALA A 321 -4.89 -2.37 -2.36
N HIS A 322 -4.73 -3.66 -2.06
CA HIS A 322 -3.79 -4.57 -2.72
C HIS A 322 -4.54 -5.58 -3.58
N PHE A 323 -3.94 -5.92 -4.72
CA PHE A 323 -4.46 -6.96 -5.61
C PHE A 323 -3.34 -7.87 -6.10
N SER A 324 -3.59 -9.18 -6.08
CA SER A 324 -2.72 -10.23 -6.64
C SER A 324 -3.57 -11.41 -7.07
N GLY A 325 -3.07 -12.25 -7.95
CA GLY A 325 -3.57 -13.62 -8.03
C GLY A 325 -3.20 -14.37 -6.75
N VAL A 326 -3.95 -15.40 -6.40
CA VAL A 326 -3.75 -16.16 -5.17
C VAL A 326 -4.07 -17.64 -5.38
N GLU A 327 -3.23 -18.51 -4.81
CA GLU A 327 -3.58 -19.90 -4.55
C GLU A 327 -4.03 -20.00 -3.09
N HIS A 328 -5.17 -20.65 -2.87
CA HIS A 328 -5.76 -20.78 -1.54
C HIS A 328 -6.41 -22.15 -1.34
N ALA A 329 -6.51 -22.59 -0.11
CA ALA A 329 -7.23 -23.79 0.29
C ALA A 329 -7.79 -23.62 1.71
N ASP A 330 -8.94 -24.18 1.95
CA ASP A 330 -9.60 -24.25 3.27
C ASP A 330 -9.67 -22.90 3.99
N GLY A 331 -9.93 -21.79 3.23
CA GLY A 331 -10.01 -20.46 3.78
C GLY A 331 -8.66 -19.84 4.17
N ASN A 332 -7.56 -20.38 3.63
CA ASN A 332 -6.21 -19.87 3.84
C ASN A 332 -5.50 -19.60 2.53
N GLU A 333 -4.81 -18.48 2.47
CA GLU A 333 -3.85 -18.19 1.42
C GLU A 333 -2.64 -19.14 1.54
N LEU A 334 -2.25 -19.71 0.41
CA LEU A 334 -1.04 -20.50 0.30
C LEU A 334 0.12 -19.67 -0.26
N ARG A 335 -0.13 -18.91 -1.34
CA ARG A 335 0.84 -18.00 -1.94
C ARG A 335 0.20 -17.04 -2.93
N TYR A 336 0.84 -15.92 -3.16
CA TYR A 336 0.53 -15.05 -4.27
C TYR A 336 0.96 -15.65 -5.62
N THR A 337 0.20 -15.35 -6.64
CA THR A 337 0.48 -15.75 -8.04
C THR A 337 0.31 -14.54 -8.96
N PRO A 338 0.85 -14.61 -10.18
CA PRO A 338 0.48 -13.63 -11.21
C PRO A 338 -1.04 -13.57 -11.40
N ILE A 339 -1.58 -12.37 -11.67
CA ILE A 339 -3.03 -12.11 -11.78
C ILE A 339 -3.71 -13.03 -12.82
N LYS A 340 -3.00 -13.45 -13.86
CA LYS A 340 -3.51 -14.40 -14.87
C LYS A 340 -3.67 -15.82 -14.36
N LYS A 341 -3.10 -16.15 -13.20
CA LYS A 341 -3.19 -17.47 -12.57
C LYS A 341 -4.16 -17.40 -11.38
N GLY A 342 -4.79 -18.52 -11.08
CA GLY A 342 -5.78 -18.58 -10.01
C GLY A 342 -7.18 -18.20 -10.49
N ASP A 343 -8.10 -18.15 -9.55
CA ASP A 343 -9.54 -17.90 -9.77
C ASP A 343 -9.98 -16.48 -9.46
N LEU A 344 -9.18 -15.71 -8.72
CA LEU A 344 -9.41 -14.28 -8.50
C LEU A 344 -9.11 -13.50 -9.80
N ARG A 345 -10.15 -12.99 -10.44
CA ARG A 345 -10.07 -12.25 -11.70
C ARG A 345 -10.23 -10.75 -11.47
N PHE A 346 -9.47 -9.96 -12.25
CA PHE A 346 -9.56 -8.50 -12.16
C PHE A 346 -10.71 -7.90 -12.97
N GLU A 347 -11.18 -8.60 -14.03
CA GLU A 347 -12.24 -8.10 -14.90
C GLU A 347 -13.54 -7.75 -14.14
N PRO A 348 -14.08 -8.59 -13.22
CA PRO A 348 -15.27 -8.22 -12.44
C PRO A 348 -15.05 -7.00 -11.54
N LEU A 349 -13.85 -6.84 -10.95
CA LEU A 349 -13.51 -5.61 -10.21
C LEU A 349 -13.51 -4.40 -11.14
N ALA A 350 -12.92 -4.51 -12.35
CA ALA A 350 -12.93 -3.43 -13.33
C ALA A 350 -14.36 -3.05 -13.76
N GLU A 351 -15.28 -4.01 -13.85
CA GLU A 351 -16.69 -3.75 -14.12
C GLU A 351 -17.35 -3.00 -12.94
N CYS A 352 -17.14 -3.43 -11.71
CA CYS A 352 -17.60 -2.76 -10.49
C CYS A 352 -17.09 -1.32 -10.41
N LEU A 353 -15.78 -1.09 -10.58
CA LEU A 353 -15.17 0.24 -10.53
C LEU A 353 -15.66 1.22 -11.62
N LEU A 354 -16.26 0.71 -12.70
CA LEU A 354 -16.86 1.53 -13.76
C LEU A 354 -18.36 1.73 -13.57
N ASP A 355 -19.00 1.00 -12.66
CA ASP A 355 -20.41 1.15 -12.31
C ASP A 355 -20.61 2.09 -11.11
N ASP A 356 -19.63 2.11 -10.20
CA ASP A 356 -19.65 2.83 -8.95
C ASP A 356 -18.45 3.77 -8.81
N ASP A 357 -18.65 4.92 -8.21
CA ASP A 357 -17.68 6.04 -8.13
C ASP A 357 -16.68 5.86 -6.96
N TYR A 358 -15.94 4.73 -6.90
CA TYR A 358 -14.92 4.49 -5.86
C TYR A 358 -13.61 5.22 -6.16
N ASP A 359 -13.13 6.05 -5.22
CA ASP A 359 -11.78 6.64 -5.23
C ASP A 359 -10.78 5.65 -4.64
N LEU A 360 -9.84 5.13 -5.45
CA LEU A 360 -9.10 3.92 -5.10
C LEU A 360 -7.66 3.93 -5.62
N THR A 361 -6.70 3.62 -4.74
CA THR A 361 -5.35 3.22 -5.14
C THR A 361 -5.21 1.70 -5.02
N ILE A 362 -4.84 1.04 -6.13
CA ILE A 362 -4.64 -0.41 -6.20
C ILE A 362 -3.15 -0.71 -6.38
N VAL A 363 -2.56 -1.32 -5.36
CA VAL A 363 -1.17 -1.77 -5.36
C VAL A 363 -1.10 -3.24 -5.78
N SER A 364 -0.27 -3.54 -6.79
CA SER A 364 0.02 -4.92 -7.18
C SER A 364 0.99 -5.57 -6.20
N SER A 365 0.50 -6.52 -5.40
CA SER A 365 1.32 -7.39 -4.53
C SER A 365 1.71 -8.71 -5.22
N SER A 366 1.44 -8.83 -6.52
CA SER A 366 1.79 -9.98 -7.35
C SER A 366 3.30 -10.16 -7.45
N PRO A 367 3.80 -11.40 -7.63
CA PRO A 367 5.21 -11.65 -7.93
C PRO A 367 5.73 -10.95 -9.18
N LEU A 368 4.86 -10.44 -10.05
CA LEU A 368 5.21 -9.70 -11.27
C LEU A 368 5.13 -8.17 -11.08
N LEU A 369 4.87 -7.67 -9.86
CA LEU A 369 4.86 -6.26 -9.47
C LEU A 369 4.23 -5.32 -10.53
N GLU A 370 5.07 -4.46 -11.16
CA GLU A 370 4.65 -3.46 -12.15
C GLU A 370 3.99 -4.06 -13.39
N HIS A 371 4.39 -5.25 -13.81
CA HIS A 371 3.78 -5.90 -14.97
C HIS A 371 2.31 -6.22 -14.74
N ASP A 372 1.97 -6.68 -13.54
CA ASP A 372 0.57 -6.95 -13.18
C ASP A 372 -0.18 -5.65 -12.85
N ALA A 373 0.47 -4.61 -12.30
CA ALA A 373 -0.12 -3.29 -12.16
C ALA A 373 -0.52 -2.69 -13.52
N MET A 374 0.37 -2.76 -14.52
CA MET A 374 0.05 -2.37 -15.91
C MET A 374 -1.06 -3.23 -16.51
N TYR A 375 -1.06 -4.52 -16.21
CA TYR A 375 -2.09 -5.44 -16.73
C TYR A 375 -3.47 -5.11 -16.16
N MET A 376 -3.59 -4.80 -14.87
CA MET A 376 -4.84 -4.32 -14.25
C MET A 376 -5.35 -3.05 -14.93
N LYS A 377 -4.47 -2.06 -15.13
CA LYS A 377 -4.79 -0.83 -15.87
C LYS A 377 -5.33 -1.13 -17.26
N VAL A 378 -4.65 -1.99 -18.03
CA VAL A 378 -5.07 -2.39 -19.38
C VAL A 378 -6.43 -3.10 -19.37
N ILE A 379 -6.72 -3.93 -18.36
CA ILE A 379 -8.05 -4.56 -18.23
C ILE A 379 -9.12 -3.50 -18.02
N LEU A 380 -8.92 -2.56 -17.09
CA LEU A 380 -9.87 -1.48 -16.84
C LEU A 380 -10.15 -0.65 -18.10
N GLU A 381 -9.10 -0.27 -18.85
CA GLU A 381 -9.20 0.45 -20.12
C GLU A 381 -10.00 -0.35 -21.18
N ARG A 382 -9.79 -1.67 -21.26
CA ARG A 382 -10.52 -2.54 -22.19
C ARG A 382 -11.99 -2.67 -21.82
N VAL A 383 -12.32 -2.79 -20.53
CA VAL A 383 -13.72 -2.84 -20.08
C VAL A 383 -14.41 -1.52 -20.39
N LEU A 384 -13.76 -0.38 -20.10
CA LEU A 384 -14.27 0.93 -20.46
C LEU A 384 -14.50 1.09 -21.98
N ALA A 385 -13.51 0.72 -22.79
CA ALA A 385 -13.62 0.81 -24.25
C ALA A 385 -14.80 -0.04 -24.79
N LYS A 386 -15.02 -1.24 -24.25
CA LYS A 386 -16.16 -2.09 -24.62
C LYS A 386 -17.51 -1.45 -24.28
N ARG A 387 -17.60 -0.70 -23.18
CA ARG A 387 -18.84 0.03 -22.79
C ARG A 387 -19.13 1.18 -23.74
N LEU A 388 -18.10 1.93 -24.13
CA LEU A 388 -18.23 3.08 -25.05
C LEU A 388 -18.63 2.65 -26.47
N VAL A 389 -18.22 1.48 -26.92
CA VAL A 389 -18.54 0.95 -28.26
C VAL A 389 -19.92 0.25 -28.31
N ARG A 390 -20.47 -0.21 -27.20
CA ARG A 390 -21.84 -0.74 -27.17
C ARG A 390 -22.83 0.43 -27.33
N PRO A 391 -23.61 0.50 -28.45
CA PRO A 391 -24.67 1.48 -28.54
C PRO A 391 -25.60 1.24 -27.36
N THR A 392 -25.92 2.30 -26.61
CA THR A 392 -27.00 2.29 -25.61
C THR A 392 -28.21 1.62 -26.25
N LYS A 393 -28.65 0.45 -25.71
CA LYS A 393 -29.93 -0.14 -26.10
C LYS A 393 -30.94 0.99 -25.99
N PRO A 394 -31.71 1.30 -27.06
CA PRO A 394 -32.75 2.31 -26.95
C PRO A 394 -33.65 1.88 -25.79
N GLU A 395 -33.85 2.78 -24.83
CA GLU A 395 -34.85 2.59 -23.80
C GLU A 395 -36.12 2.10 -24.48
N LYS A 396 -36.67 0.97 -24.05
CA LYS A 396 -37.97 0.53 -24.52
C LYS A 396 -38.93 1.67 -24.20
N PRO A 397 -39.65 2.21 -25.22
CA PRO A 397 -40.62 3.25 -24.95
C PRO A 397 -41.56 2.71 -23.88
N GLU A 398 -41.73 3.49 -22.80
CA GLU A 398 -42.74 3.23 -21.82
C GLU A 398 -44.03 2.94 -22.57
N LYS A 399 -44.62 1.79 -22.31
CA LYS A 399 -45.93 1.45 -22.85
C LYS A 399 -46.88 2.47 -22.21
N GLU A 400 -47.26 3.50 -22.97
CA GLU A 400 -48.42 4.30 -22.67
C GLU A 400 -49.55 3.32 -22.31
N GLU A 401 -49.93 3.30 -21.06
CA GLU A 401 -51.21 2.74 -20.61
C GLU A 401 -52.29 3.48 -21.34
N LYS A 402 -52.75 2.91 -22.47
CA LYS A 402 -53.99 3.33 -23.10
C LYS A 402 -55.10 3.08 -22.09
N GLU A 403 -55.44 4.13 -21.36
CA GLU A 403 -56.71 4.21 -20.66
C GLU A 403 -57.82 3.69 -21.60
N LYS A 404 -58.34 2.54 -21.25
CA LYS A 404 -59.60 2.06 -21.85
C LYS A 404 -60.74 2.82 -21.21
N GLU A 405 -60.98 4.00 -21.73
CA GLU A 405 -62.27 4.62 -21.65
C GLU A 405 -63.32 3.72 -22.36
N LYS A 406 -63.88 2.79 -21.63
CA LYS A 406 -65.14 2.17 -22.03
C LYS A 406 -66.27 2.95 -21.44
N GLY A 407 -66.71 3.88 -22.26
CA GLY A 407 -67.90 4.64 -22.00
C GLY A 407 -69.09 3.79 -21.58
N ALA A 408 -69.73 4.26 -20.56
CA ALA A 408 -71.09 3.90 -20.20
C ALA A 408 -71.99 4.19 -21.39
N ARG A 409 -72.67 3.17 -21.90
CA ARG A 409 -73.94 3.31 -22.59
C ARG A 409 -74.77 2.03 -22.47
N ARG A 410 -75.94 2.23 -21.79
CA ARG A 410 -77.23 1.56 -21.97
C ARG A 410 -77.38 0.16 -21.34
N ARG A 411 -78.14 -0.04 -20.41
CA ARG A 411 -79.55 0.09 -20.08
C ARG A 411 -79.78 -0.47 -18.67
#